data_7d49603ea081fa9b93d164722f9f6b45
#
_entry.id   7d49603ea081fa9b93d164722f9f6b45
#
_cell.length_a   1.000
_cell.length_b   1.000
_cell.length_c   1.000
_cell.angle_alpha   90.00
_cell.angle_beta   90.00
_cell.angle_gamma   90.00
#
_symmetry.space_group_name_H-M   'P 1'
#
loop_
_entity.id
_entity.type
_entity.pdbx_description
1 polymer ?
#
loop_
_entity_poly.entity_id
_entity_poly.type
_entity_poly.pdbx_seq_one_letter_code
_entity_poly.pdbx_strand_id
1 'polypeptide(L)'
;MRLLISEFITGGGLVHDPLPDSLKQEGLMMLKALVRDCSKIPDLHITVTLDKRLSLPVKAVQIVCLDSSHDYSNTQQQLADQHHHTWIIAPETDKILS
;
A
#
# COMPACT_ATOMS: atom_id res chain seq x y z
N MET A 1 -17.80 5.96 -1.10
CA MET A 1 -17.10 5.00 -0.25
C MET A 1 -15.60 5.20 -0.40
N ARG A 2 -14.87 5.10 0.69
CA ARG A 2 -13.42 5.31 0.71
C ARG A 2 -12.73 4.01 1.12
N LEU A 3 -11.79 3.56 0.30
CA LEU A 3 -11.04 2.32 0.49
C LEU A 3 -9.56 2.63 0.62
N LEU A 4 -8.93 2.15 1.69
CA LEU A 4 -7.48 2.20 1.86
C LEU A 4 -6.89 0.86 1.48
N ILE A 5 -5.91 0.87 0.59
CA ILE A 5 -5.17 -0.33 0.20
C ILE A 5 -3.72 -0.14 0.62
N SER A 6 -3.19 -1.06 1.41
CA SER A 6 -1.82 -1.02 1.89
C SER A 6 -1.18 -2.39 1.74
N GLU A 7 -0.23 -2.51 0.82
CA GLU A 7 0.59 -3.70 0.68
C GLU A 7 1.86 -3.50 1.52
N PHE A 8 2.22 -4.47 2.35
CA PHE A 8 3.25 -4.27 3.38
C PHE A 8 4.61 -3.89 2.78
N ILE A 9 5.05 -4.60 1.74
CA ILE A 9 6.39 -4.37 1.17
C ILE A 9 6.48 -2.99 0.48
N THR A 10 5.51 -2.68 -0.37
CA THR A 10 5.52 -1.46 -1.18
C THR A 10 4.85 -0.28 -0.51
N GLY A 11 4.07 -0.53 0.54
CA GLY A 11 3.25 0.48 1.19
C GLY A 11 3.88 1.15 2.40
N GLY A 12 5.16 0.90 2.68
CA GLY A 12 5.87 1.56 3.76
C GLY A 12 6.24 0.69 4.94
N GLY A 13 5.93 -0.63 4.91
CA GLY A 13 6.30 -1.52 6.00
C GLY A 13 7.80 -1.70 6.16
N LEU A 14 8.58 -1.42 5.13
CA LEU A 14 10.03 -1.54 5.14
C LEU A 14 10.73 -0.19 4.92
N VAL A 15 10.14 0.92 5.35
CA VAL A 15 10.75 2.25 5.13
C VAL A 15 12.09 2.42 5.83
N HIS A 16 12.37 1.60 6.85
CA HIS A 16 13.63 1.64 7.58
C HIS A 16 14.63 0.57 7.12
N ASP A 17 14.27 -0.23 6.12
CA ASP A 17 15.04 -1.38 5.68
C ASP A 17 15.24 -1.36 4.17
N PRO A 18 16.23 -2.12 3.64
CA PRO A 18 16.33 -2.29 2.20
C PRO A 18 15.10 -3.02 1.64
N LEU A 19 14.72 -2.67 0.42
CA LEU A 19 13.61 -3.32 -0.27
C LEU A 19 14.14 -4.48 -1.11
N PRO A 20 13.76 -5.73 -0.83
CA PRO A 20 14.13 -6.86 -1.69
C PRO A 20 13.49 -6.71 -3.06
N ASP A 21 14.29 -6.82 -4.14
CA ASP A 21 13.81 -6.58 -5.50
C ASP A 21 12.66 -7.50 -5.88
N SER A 22 12.76 -8.79 -5.59
CA SER A 22 11.72 -9.74 -5.96
C SER A 22 10.40 -9.45 -5.25
N LEU A 23 10.44 -9.17 -3.96
CA LEU A 23 9.24 -8.85 -3.18
C LEU A 23 8.67 -7.50 -3.60
N LYS A 24 9.53 -6.54 -3.93
CA LYS A 24 9.10 -5.23 -4.40
C LYS A 24 8.32 -5.34 -5.70
N GLN A 25 8.85 -6.08 -6.67
CA GLN A 25 8.18 -6.24 -7.96
C GLN A 25 6.87 -6.99 -7.83
N GLU A 26 6.86 -8.05 -7.03
CA GLU A 26 5.66 -8.83 -6.79
C GLU A 26 4.57 -7.98 -6.12
N GLY A 27 4.94 -7.22 -5.10
CA GLY A 27 4.01 -6.34 -4.40
C GLY A 27 3.45 -5.26 -5.31
N LEU A 28 4.30 -4.64 -6.16
CA LEU A 28 3.85 -3.62 -7.10
C LEU A 28 2.89 -4.20 -8.14
N MET A 29 3.16 -5.39 -8.65
CA MET A 29 2.26 -6.04 -9.60
C MET A 29 0.91 -6.32 -8.98
N MET A 30 0.90 -6.85 -7.76
CA MET A 30 -0.32 -7.15 -7.03
C MET A 30 -1.12 -5.87 -6.76
N LEU A 31 -0.43 -4.82 -6.34
CA LEU A 31 -1.05 -3.54 -6.04
C LEU A 31 -1.66 -2.91 -7.29
N LYS A 32 -0.95 -2.93 -8.41
CA LYS A 32 -1.46 -2.40 -9.68
C LYS A 32 -2.71 -3.14 -10.13
N ALA A 33 -2.70 -4.47 -10.04
CA ALA A 33 -3.85 -5.27 -10.45
C ALA A 33 -5.07 -4.98 -9.58
N LEU A 34 -4.86 -4.88 -8.27
CA LEU A 34 -5.94 -4.62 -7.33
C LEU A 34 -6.53 -3.22 -7.53
N VAL A 35 -5.68 -2.21 -7.69
CA VAL A 35 -6.14 -0.84 -7.94
C VAL A 35 -6.92 -0.76 -9.25
N ARG A 36 -6.42 -1.42 -10.30
CA ARG A 36 -7.11 -1.44 -11.59
C ARG A 36 -8.50 -2.06 -11.49
N ASP A 37 -8.61 -3.18 -10.78
CA ASP A 37 -9.89 -3.86 -10.60
C ASP A 37 -10.85 -3.02 -9.75
N CYS A 38 -10.36 -2.44 -8.66
CA CYS A 38 -11.19 -1.61 -7.79
C CYS A 38 -11.60 -0.30 -8.45
N SER A 39 -10.80 0.24 -9.36
CA SER A 39 -11.13 1.49 -10.04
C SER A 39 -12.36 1.37 -10.95
N LYS A 40 -12.80 0.16 -11.26
CA LYS A 40 -14.01 -0.08 -12.02
C LYS A 40 -15.27 0.05 -11.19
N ILE A 41 -15.16 0.14 -9.87
CA ILE A 41 -16.30 0.26 -8.97
C ILE A 41 -16.70 1.74 -8.90
N PRO A 42 -17.95 2.09 -9.28
CA PRO A 42 -18.39 3.49 -9.24
C PRO A 42 -18.42 4.02 -7.80
N ASP A 43 -18.10 5.31 -7.66
CA ASP A 43 -18.14 6.04 -6.40
C ASP A 43 -17.17 5.50 -5.35
N LEU A 44 -16.17 4.71 -5.75
CA LEU A 44 -15.14 4.23 -4.84
C LEU A 44 -13.91 5.15 -4.92
N HIS A 45 -13.56 5.74 -3.78
CA HIS A 45 -12.35 6.56 -3.65
C HIS A 45 -11.25 5.71 -3.04
N ILE A 46 -10.16 5.52 -3.77
CA ILE A 46 -9.07 4.63 -3.38
C ILE A 46 -7.89 5.45 -2.89
N THR A 47 -7.36 5.10 -1.73
CA THR A 47 -6.11 5.63 -1.20
C THR A 47 -5.12 4.48 -1.06
N VAL A 48 -3.89 4.69 -1.51
CA VAL A 48 -2.83 3.68 -1.48
C VAL A 48 -1.65 4.24 -0.71
N THR A 49 -1.10 3.48 0.24
CA THR A 49 0.18 3.83 0.84
C THR A 49 1.30 3.31 -0.05
N LEU A 50 2.36 4.09 -0.18
CA LEU A 50 3.48 3.74 -1.05
C LEU A 50 4.78 4.18 -0.42
N ASP A 51 5.79 3.29 -0.43
CA ASP A 51 7.14 3.64 -0.01
C ASP A 51 7.68 4.72 -0.94
N LYS A 52 8.25 5.77 -0.37
CA LYS A 52 8.75 6.91 -1.15
C LYS A 52 9.75 6.52 -2.22
N ARG A 53 10.48 5.41 -2.02
CA ARG A 53 11.47 4.93 -2.99
C ARG A 53 10.84 4.34 -4.25
N LEU A 54 9.52 4.15 -4.26
CA LEU A 54 8.80 3.48 -5.33
C LEU A 54 7.92 4.46 -6.10
N SER A 55 7.49 4.03 -7.27
CA SER A 55 6.58 4.78 -8.12
C SER A 55 5.45 3.85 -8.56
N LEU A 56 4.22 4.34 -8.48
CA LEU A 56 3.04 3.58 -8.89
C LEU A 56 2.30 4.38 -9.97
N PRO A 57 2.46 4.02 -11.25
CA PRO A 57 1.87 4.79 -12.35
C PRO A 57 0.40 4.41 -12.58
N VAL A 58 -0.44 4.70 -11.60
CA VAL A 58 -1.90 4.48 -11.71
C VAL A 58 -2.61 5.82 -11.59
N LYS A 59 -3.77 5.92 -12.23
CA LYS A 59 -4.59 7.13 -12.21
C LYS A 59 -5.79 6.93 -11.29
N ALA A 60 -6.40 8.05 -10.91
CA ALA A 60 -7.64 8.07 -10.13
C ALA A 60 -7.52 7.50 -8.73
N VAL A 61 -6.32 7.51 -8.15
CA VAL A 61 -6.10 7.11 -6.76
C VAL A 61 -5.31 8.19 -6.03
N GLN A 62 -5.53 8.28 -4.74
CA GLN A 62 -4.72 9.13 -3.87
C GLN A 62 -3.56 8.31 -3.34
N ILE A 63 -2.34 8.80 -3.51
CA ILE A 63 -1.14 8.09 -3.06
C ILE A 63 -0.58 8.84 -1.85
N VAL A 64 -0.38 8.10 -0.75
CA VAL A 64 0.26 8.62 0.46
C VAL A 64 1.64 7.98 0.55
N CYS A 65 2.68 8.78 0.33
CA CYS A 65 4.06 8.29 0.36
C CYS A 65 4.59 8.24 1.78
N LEU A 66 5.23 7.14 2.15
CA LEU A 66 5.89 6.96 3.43
C LEU A 66 7.40 6.90 3.23
N ASP A 67 8.13 7.54 4.13
CA ASP A 67 9.59 7.50 4.16
C ASP A 67 10.08 7.07 5.54
N SER A 68 11.40 7.15 5.78
CA SER A 68 11.99 6.71 7.02
C SER A 68 11.58 7.55 8.25
N SER A 69 10.92 8.69 8.05
CA SER A 69 10.40 9.49 9.14
C SER A 69 9.03 9.02 9.62
N HIS A 70 8.40 8.08 8.91
CA HIS A 70 7.07 7.58 9.23
C HIS A 70 7.14 6.26 9.99
N ASP A 71 6.14 6.04 10.84
CA ASP A 71 5.86 4.73 11.42
C ASP A 71 4.71 4.12 10.62
N TYR A 72 4.97 3.00 9.97
CA TYR A 72 3.98 2.35 9.11
C TYR A 72 2.69 2.04 9.87
N SER A 73 2.81 1.46 11.06
CA SER A 73 1.63 1.07 11.85
C SER A 73 0.78 2.28 12.25
N ASN A 74 1.42 3.34 12.73
CA ASN A 74 0.71 4.56 13.11
C ASN A 74 0.08 5.25 11.91
N THR A 75 0.82 5.37 10.81
CA THR A 75 0.30 6.02 9.61
C THR A 75 -0.87 5.24 9.06
N GLN A 76 -0.75 3.92 9.00
CA GLN A 76 -1.83 3.06 8.52
C GLN A 76 -3.07 3.18 9.38
N GLN A 77 -2.93 3.23 10.70
CA GLN A 77 -4.08 3.34 11.59
C GLN A 77 -4.76 4.69 11.43
N GLN A 78 -4.01 5.77 11.31
CA GLN A 78 -4.57 7.10 11.08
C GLN A 78 -5.35 7.14 9.77
N LEU A 79 -4.81 6.55 8.72
CA LEU A 79 -5.49 6.49 7.43
C LEU A 79 -6.71 5.60 7.49
N ALA A 80 -6.63 4.47 8.16
CA ALA A 80 -7.76 3.56 8.29
C ALA A 80 -8.96 4.22 8.98
N ASP A 81 -8.70 5.08 9.96
CA ASP A 81 -9.74 5.82 10.66
C ASP A 81 -10.49 6.80 9.76
N GLN A 82 -9.87 7.19 8.64
CA GLN A 82 -10.46 8.11 7.67
C GLN A 82 -11.15 7.41 6.50
N HIS A 83 -11.16 6.08 6.49
CA HIS A 83 -11.67 5.29 5.38
C HIS A 83 -12.74 4.30 5.86
N HIS A 84 -13.65 3.93 4.96
CA HIS A 84 -14.73 2.98 5.28
C HIS A 84 -14.21 1.55 5.36
N HIS A 85 -13.25 1.21 4.52
CA HIS A 85 -12.64 -0.12 4.46
C HIS A 85 -11.14 -0.01 4.32
N THR A 86 -10.43 -0.98 4.88
CA THR A 86 -8.96 -1.06 4.76
C THR A 86 -8.58 -2.48 4.36
N TRP A 87 -7.82 -2.59 3.26
CA TRP A 87 -7.27 -3.85 2.80
C TRP A 87 -5.77 -3.83 3.02
N ILE A 88 -5.31 -4.74 3.88
CA ILE A 88 -3.88 -4.90 4.17
C ILE A 88 -3.43 -6.18 3.51
N ILE A 89 -2.41 -6.08 2.66
CA ILE A 89 -1.86 -7.20 1.93
C ILE A 89 -0.43 -7.40 2.38
N ALA A 90 -0.09 -8.63 2.79
CA ALA A 90 1.27 -8.97 3.15
C ALA A 90 1.69 -10.20 2.36
N PRO A 91 2.93 -10.25 1.86
CA PRO A 91 3.41 -11.46 1.19
C PRO A 91 3.48 -12.62 2.17
N GLU A 92 3.20 -13.81 1.68
CA GLU A 92 3.27 -15.02 2.49
C GLU A 92 4.71 -15.47 2.62
N THR A 93 5.45 -14.82 3.51
CA THR A 93 6.80 -15.23 3.83
C THR A 93 6.94 -15.29 5.35
N ASP A 94 7.64 -16.31 5.85
CA ASP A 94 7.83 -16.48 7.28
C ASP A 94 8.58 -15.30 7.90
N LYS A 95 9.42 -14.63 7.13
CA LYS A 95 10.21 -13.50 7.62
C LYS A 95 9.35 -12.29 7.94
N ILE A 96 8.20 -12.15 7.30
CA ILE A 96 7.34 -10.98 7.47
C ILE A 96 6.26 -11.27 8.51
N LEU A 97 5.82 -12.51 8.59
CA LEU A 97 4.74 -12.91 9.48
C LEU A 97 5.20 -13.36 10.85
N SER A 98 6.49 -13.54 11.02
CA SER A 98 7.05 -14.02 12.29
C SER A 98 7.17 -12.93 13.35
#